data_7d56ab8e95d8393c5fe829791195a50f
#
_entry.id   7d56ab8e95d8393c5fe829791195a50f
#
_cell.length_a   1.000
_cell.length_b   1.000
_cell.length_c   1.000
_cell.angle_alpha   90.00
_cell.angle_beta   90.00
_cell.angle_gamma   90.00
#
_symmetry.space_group_name_H-M   'P 1'
#
loop_
_entity.id
_entity.type
_entity.pdbx_description
1 polymer ?
#
loop_
_entity_poly.entity_id
_entity_poly.type
_entity_poly.pdbx_seq_one_letter_code
_entity_poly.pdbx_strand_id
1 'polypeptide(L)'
;GFSEPYEGFDLDPPELEIEDPSAVDPVDSRAVTDLLDDRNVAGDEVDVDQLLDVGVEYMAINRHEQAAEAFERAARYAEDDTLEAEAWVNKGIAHGELEEWDAAVSAHREALHVDEEGEYAALAHTNLAYALWERGEDESAFQHAEDAVRDDQRLPQGWYNLGFIQVERGQHEDALECLDNAIRLGFQESSVYEEKARALEGLDRNEEAAEVRETAQEMQEAEEERLIESE
;
A
#
# COMPACT_ATOMS: atom_id res chain seq x y z
N GLY A 1 55.23 -2.36 -0.90
CA GLY A 1 54.99 -3.71 -1.26
C GLY A 1 53.90 -4.31 -0.39
N PHE A 2 52.72 -4.42 -0.94
CA PHE A 2 51.69 -5.27 -0.37
C PHE A 2 51.85 -6.62 -1.03
N SER A 3 52.38 -7.57 -0.31
CA SER A 3 52.59 -8.93 -0.81
C SER A 3 52.47 -9.94 0.33
N GLU A 4 51.33 -10.08 0.90
CA GLU A 4 50.92 -11.33 1.52
C GLU A 4 49.40 -11.46 1.41
N PRO A 5 48.85 -12.57 0.86
CA PRO A 5 47.43 -12.83 0.88
C PRO A 5 46.99 -13.02 2.34
N TYR A 6 45.81 -12.55 2.65
CA TYR A 6 45.13 -12.76 3.95
C TYR A 6 45.01 -14.28 4.15
N GLU A 7 45.96 -14.87 4.87
CA GLU A 7 45.86 -16.27 5.34
C GLU A 7 44.86 -16.29 6.52
N GLY A 8 43.68 -16.79 6.30
CA GLY A 8 42.74 -17.04 7.37
C GLY A 8 41.24 -16.85 7.07
N PHE A 9 40.88 -16.39 5.89
CA PHE A 9 39.51 -16.42 5.42
C PHE A 9 39.38 -17.47 4.32
N ASP A 10 38.71 -18.58 4.64
CA ASP A 10 38.25 -19.52 3.61
C ASP A 10 37.09 -18.85 2.86
N LEU A 11 37.41 -18.29 1.72
CA LEU A 11 36.45 -17.61 0.84
C LEU A 11 35.81 -18.57 -0.16
N ASP A 12 35.98 -19.88 0.00
CA ASP A 12 35.23 -20.85 -0.79
C ASP A 12 33.79 -20.87 -0.21
N PRO A 13 32.82 -20.22 -0.87
CA PRO A 13 31.45 -20.43 -0.53
C PRO A 13 31.12 -21.93 -0.68
N PRO A 14 30.24 -22.50 0.15
CA PRO A 14 29.81 -23.88 -0.06
C PRO A 14 29.41 -24.01 -1.54
N GLU A 15 29.92 -25.04 -2.22
CA GLU A 15 29.62 -25.29 -3.63
C GLU A 15 28.11 -25.42 -3.79
N LEU A 16 27.46 -24.31 -4.17
CA LEU A 16 26.13 -24.33 -4.73
C LEU A 16 26.25 -24.92 -6.13
N GLU A 17 25.89 -26.18 -6.30
CA GLU A 17 25.71 -26.78 -7.63
C GLU A 17 24.52 -26.07 -8.32
N ILE A 18 24.83 -25.00 -9.02
CA ILE A 18 23.88 -24.29 -9.89
C ILE A 18 23.96 -25.02 -11.23
N GLU A 19 22.91 -25.73 -11.61
CA GLU A 19 22.82 -26.50 -12.88
C GLU A 19 23.03 -25.59 -14.11
N ASP A 20 22.71 -24.31 -14.05
CA ASP A 20 23.01 -23.31 -15.08
C ASP A 20 23.44 -21.97 -14.47
N PRO A 21 24.73 -21.71 -14.33
CA PRO A 21 25.25 -20.45 -13.76
C PRO A 21 24.88 -19.20 -14.57
N SER A 22 24.46 -19.37 -15.84
CA SER A 22 24.06 -18.25 -16.69
C SER A 22 22.62 -17.80 -16.45
N ALA A 23 21.82 -18.61 -15.75
CA ALA A 23 20.42 -18.31 -15.40
C ALA A 23 20.29 -17.55 -14.08
N VAL A 24 21.39 -17.37 -13.33
CA VAL A 24 21.36 -16.73 -12.01
C VAL A 24 22.14 -15.42 -12.07
N ASP A 25 21.43 -14.30 -11.99
CA ASP A 25 22.08 -13.02 -11.68
C ASP A 25 22.42 -13.04 -10.16
N PRO A 26 23.71 -12.99 -9.79
CA PRO A 26 24.12 -13.02 -8.38
C PRO A 26 23.67 -11.80 -7.58
N VAL A 27 23.10 -10.79 -8.25
CA VAL A 27 22.49 -9.60 -7.64
C VAL A 27 20.97 -9.72 -7.58
N ASP A 28 20.37 -10.72 -8.25
CA ASP A 28 18.92 -10.95 -8.20
C ASP A 28 18.54 -11.72 -6.93
N SER A 29 17.97 -11.00 -5.97
CA SER A 29 17.43 -11.60 -4.73
C SER A 29 16.36 -12.68 -5.00
N ARG A 30 15.70 -12.64 -6.16
CA ARG A 30 14.71 -13.65 -6.60
C ARG A 30 15.30 -15.04 -6.69
N ALA A 31 16.53 -15.16 -7.25
CA ALA A 31 17.19 -16.46 -7.38
C ALA A 31 17.50 -17.12 -6.02
N VAL A 32 17.85 -16.31 -5.01
CA VAL A 32 18.06 -16.81 -3.64
C VAL A 32 16.73 -17.17 -2.97
N THR A 33 15.68 -16.42 -3.25
CA THR A 33 14.33 -16.65 -2.73
C THR A 33 13.74 -17.94 -3.29
N ASP A 34 13.78 -18.11 -4.61
CA ASP A 34 13.32 -19.33 -5.30
C ASP A 34 14.08 -20.59 -4.85
N LEU A 35 15.41 -20.47 -4.64
CA LEU A 35 16.22 -21.56 -4.12
C LEU A 35 15.90 -21.93 -2.66
N LEU A 36 15.44 -21.00 -1.85
CA LEU A 36 14.98 -21.25 -0.48
C LEU A 36 13.61 -21.92 -0.48
N ASP A 37 12.71 -21.49 -1.37
CA ASP A 37 11.38 -22.08 -1.53
C ASP A 37 11.45 -23.53 -2.09
N ASP A 38 12.37 -23.81 -3.04
CA ASP A 38 12.62 -25.16 -3.56
C ASP A 38 13.23 -26.13 -2.52
N ARG A 39 13.84 -25.62 -1.47
CA ARG A 39 14.45 -26.45 -0.40
C ARG A 39 13.50 -26.92 0.67
N ASN A 40 12.16 -26.79 0.49
CA ASN A 40 11.17 -27.23 1.48
C ASN A 40 11.55 -26.77 2.91
N VAL A 41 11.64 -25.47 3.11
CA VAL A 41 11.61 -24.93 4.47
C VAL A 41 10.24 -25.32 5.01
N ALA A 42 10.22 -26.12 6.06
CA ALA A 42 8.96 -26.51 6.67
C ALA A 42 8.23 -25.25 7.14
N GLY A 43 6.95 -25.09 6.76
CA GLY A 43 6.18 -23.86 7.03
C GLY A 43 6.17 -23.46 8.50
N ASP A 44 6.34 -24.43 9.40
CA ASP A 44 6.46 -24.28 10.86
C ASP A 44 7.79 -23.62 11.33
N GLU A 45 8.77 -23.43 10.42
CA GLU A 45 10.03 -22.71 10.68
C GLU A 45 10.02 -21.27 10.16
N VAL A 46 8.95 -20.85 9.44
CA VAL A 46 8.84 -19.51 8.87
C VAL A 46 8.08 -18.60 9.83
N ASP A 47 8.73 -17.55 10.29
CA ASP A 47 8.11 -16.51 11.11
C ASP A 47 7.41 -15.50 10.18
N VAL A 48 6.09 -15.59 10.13
CA VAL A 48 5.25 -14.75 9.26
C VAL A 48 5.29 -13.29 9.69
N ASP A 49 5.33 -13.01 11.00
CA ASP A 49 5.44 -11.65 11.51
C ASP A 49 6.75 -11.00 11.05
N GLN A 50 7.85 -11.75 11.04
CA GLN A 50 9.13 -11.24 10.50
C GLN A 50 9.08 -10.98 8.99
N LEU A 51 8.33 -11.77 8.21
CA LEU A 51 8.16 -11.51 6.77
C LEU A 51 7.34 -10.24 6.52
N LEU A 52 6.31 -9.99 7.33
CA LEU A 52 5.53 -8.75 7.30
C LEU A 52 6.41 -7.54 7.64
N ASP A 53 7.19 -7.64 8.73
CA ASP A 53 8.13 -6.59 9.14
C ASP A 53 9.15 -6.27 8.04
N VAL A 54 9.74 -7.27 7.39
CA VAL A 54 10.67 -7.11 6.26
C VAL A 54 9.97 -6.42 5.08
N GLY A 55 8.73 -6.79 4.78
CA GLY A 55 7.93 -6.13 3.75
C GLY A 55 7.74 -4.64 4.05
N VAL A 56 7.37 -4.30 5.29
CA VAL A 56 7.21 -2.91 5.75
C VAL A 56 8.54 -2.14 5.69
N GLU A 57 9.67 -2.75 6.06
CA GLU A 57 10.99 -2.13 5.92
C GLU A 57 11.34 -1.84 4.44
N TYR A 58 10.99 -2.75 3.52
CA TYR A 58 11.16 -2.50 2.08
C TYR A 58 10.27 -1.36 1.58
N MET A 59 9.02 -1.26 2.06
CA MET A 59 8.13 -0.12 1.76
C MET A 59 8.78 1.20 2.20
N ALA A 60 9.31 1.25 3.42
CA ALA A 60 9.93 2.45 4.00
C ALA A 60 11.14 2.99 3.21
N ILE A 61 11.81 2.13 2.42
CA ILE A 61 12.95 2.51 1.57
C ILE A 61 12.61 2.51 0.08
N ASN A 62 11.33 2.59 -0.26
CA ASN A 62 10.79 2.61 -1.64
C ASN A 62 11.21 1.41 -2.50
N ARG A 63 11.39 0.22 -1.88
CA ARG A 63 11.64 -1.04 -2.57
C ARG A 63 10.36 -1.86 -2.70
N HIS A 64 9.40 -1.34 -3.44
CA HIS A 64 8.04 -1.86 -3.50
C HIS A 64 7.93 -3.25 -4.14
N GLU A 65 8.80 -3.58 -5.12
CA GLU A 65 8.86 -4.94 -5.69
C GLU A 65 9.26 -5.98 -4.63
N GLN A 66 10.32 -5.69 -3.84
CA GLN A 66 10.79 -6.58 -2.78
C GLN A 66 9.77 -6.65 -1.64
N ALA A 67 9.06 -5.56 -1.34
CA ALA A 67 7.97 -5.56 -0.38
C ALA A 67 6.84 -6.49 -0.82
N ALA A 68 6.40 -6.40 -2.08
CA ALA A 68 5.36 -7.26 -2.63
C ALA A 68 5.75 -8.76 -2.58
N GLU A 69 7.01 -9.09 -2.86
CA GLU A 69 7.54 -10.46 -2.74
C GLU A 69 7.54 -10.95 -1.29
N ALA A 70 7.95 -10.10 -0.33
CA ALA A 70 7.95 -10.44 1.09
C ALA A 70 6.51 -10.68 1.61
N PHE A 71 5.57 -9.81 1.25
CA PHE A 71 4.16 -9.97 1.62
C PHE A 71 3.51 -11.18 0.97
N GLU A 72 3.84 -11.52 -0.30
CA GLU A 72 3.35 -12.76 -0.91
C GLU A 72 3.82 -14.00 -0.16
N ARG A 73 5.07 -13.99 0.31
CA ARG A 73 5.60 -15.09 1.12
C ARG A 73 4.91 -15.14 2.49
N ALA A 74 4.67 -14.00 3.13
CA ALA A 74 3.92 -13.93 4.37
C ALA A 74 2.53 -14.54 4.20
N ALA A 75 1.79 -14.16 3.16
CA ALA A 75 0.47 -14.74 2.85
C ALA A 75 0.50 -16.25 2.62
N ARG A 76 1.53 -16.74 1.92
CA ARG A 76 1.68 -18.18 1.62
C ARG A 76 1.93 -19.04 2.88
N TYR A 77 2.61 -18.51 3.87
CA TYR A 77 2.98 -19.22 5.09
C TYR A 77 2.10 -18.88 6.29
N ALA A 78 1.17 -17.94 6.15
CA ALA A 78 0.22 -17.61 7.20
C ALA A 78 -0.67 -18.82 7.54
N GLU A 79 -0.80 -19.11 8.83
CA GLU A 79 -1.70 -20.15 9.35
C GLU A 79 -3.02 -19.56 9.89
N ASP A 80 -3.07 -18.23 9.98
CA ASP A 80 -4.17 -17.45 10.51
C ASP A 80 -4.73 -16.53 9.42
N ASP A 81 -6.04 -16.55 9.24
CA ASP A 81 -6.72 -15.79 8.19
C ASP A 81 -6.47 -14.27 8.31
N THR A 82 -6.28 -13.77 9.53
CA THR A 82 -6.02 -12.35 9.78
C THR A 82 -4.63 -11.95 9.26
N LEU A 83 -3.59 -12.75 9.56
CA LEU A 83 -2.24 -12.52 9.05
C LEU A 83 -2.16 -12.69 7.52
N GLU A 84 -2.90 -13.66 6.98
CA GLU A 84 -2.99 -13.84 5.53
C GLU A 84 -3.63 -12.62 4.87
N ALA A 85 -4.76 -12.15 5.40
CA ALA A 85 -5.45 -10.96 4.89
C ALA A 85 -4.57 -9.71 4.99
N GLU A 86 -3.84 -9.52 6.12
CA GLU A 86 -2.87 -8.44 6.28
C GLU A 86 -1.80 -8.46 5.20
N ALA A 87 -1.21 -9.62 4.97
CA ALA A 87 -0.17 -9.79 3.97
C ALA A 87 -0.68 -9.46 2.55
N TRP A 88 -1.88 -9.90 2.21
CA TRP A 88 -2.50 -9.57 0.93
C TRP A 88 -2.82 -8.09 0.79
N VAL A 89 -3.30 -7.42 1.84
CA VAL A 89 -3.53 -5.96 1.83
C VAL A 89 -2.22 -5.23 1.59
N ASN A 90 -1.17 -5.55 2.34
CA ASN A 90 0.14 -4.91 2.21
C ASN A 90 0.79 -5.16 0.84
N LYS A 91 0.62 -6.37 0.27
CA LYS A 91 1.03 -6.66 -1.11
C LYS A 91 0.29 -5.78 -2.12
N GLY A 92 -1.02 -5.59 -1.94
CA GLY A 92 -1.82 -4.71 -2.79
C GLY A 92 -1.36 -3.25 -2.71
N ILE A 93 -1.02 -2.76 -1.52
CA ILE A 93 -0.45 -1.42 -1.33
C ILE A 93 0.90 -1.31 -2.07
N ALA A 94 1.79 -2.29 -1.95
CA ALA A 94 3.08 -2.29 -2.64
C ALA A 94 2.92 -2.25 -4.18
N HIS A 95 1.94 -2.97 -4.74
CA HIS A 95 1.61 -2.87 -6.16
C HIS A 95 0.98 -1.52 -6.54
N GLY A 96 0.20 -0.91 -5.65
CA GLY A 96 -0.32 0.45 -5.83
C GLY A 96 0.79 1.48 -5.99
N GLU A 97 1.84 1.42 -5.15
CA GLU A 97 3.01 2.29 -5.23
C GLU A 97 3.83 2.09 -6.54
N LEU A 98 3.69 0.93 -7.19
CA LEU A 98 4.25 0.64 -8.50
C LEU A 98 3.30 1.01 -9.66
N GLU A 99 2.12 1.54 -9.38
CA GLU A 99 1.04 1.79 -10.36
C GLU A 99 0.60 0.50 -11.09
N GLU A 100 0.85 -0.67 -10.52
CA GLU A 100 0.47 -1.98 -11.03
C GLU A 100 -0.97 -2.34 -10.61
N TRP A 101 -1.93 -1.54 -11.08
CA TRP A 101 -3.33 -1.59 -10.62
C TRP A 101 -4.01 -2.94 -10.75
N ASP A 102 -3.68 -3.73 -11.79
CA ASP A 102 -4.21 -5.09 -11.94
C ASP A 102 -3.77 -6.02 -10.80
N ALA A 103 -2.50 -5.92 -10.41
CA ALA A 103 -1.94 -6.70 -9.32
C ALA A 103 -2.47 -6.21 -7.95
N ALA A 104 -2.58 -4.90 -7.75
CA ALA A 104 -3.18 -4.31 -6.56
C ALA A 104 -4.62 -4.78 -6.35
N VAL A 105 -5.47 -4.68 -7.39
CA VAL A 105 -6.86 -5.19 -7.36
C VAL A 105 -6.91 -6.67 -7.02
N SER A 106 -6.03 -7.49 -7.63
CA SER A 106 -5.98 -8.92 -7.35
C SER A 106 -5.65 -9.19 -5.89
N ALA A 107 -4.61 -8.54 -5.35
CA ALA A 107 -4.18 -8.74 -3.97
C ALA A 107 -5.24 -8.31 -2.95
N HIS A 108 -5.88 -7.15 -3.14
CA HIS A 108 -6.95 -6.72 -2.22
C HIS A 108 -8.20 -7.61 -2.29
N ARG A 109 -8.50 -8.21 -3.46
CA ARG A 109 -9.58 -9.20 -3.57
C ARG A 109 -9.23 -10.50 -2.86
N GLU A 110 -7.97 -10.94 -2.89
CA GLU A 110 -7.54 -12.11 -2.11
C GLU A 110 -7.67 -11.84 -0.61
N ALA A 111 -7.29 -10.64 -0.12
CA ALA A 111 -7.50 -10.27 1.28
C ALA A 111 -8.97 -10.41 1.71
N LEU A 112 -9.90 -9.87 0.90
CA LEU A 112 -11.34 -9.97 1.15
C LEU A 112 -11.88 -11.40 0.98
N HIS A 113 -11.25 -12.22 0.15
CA HIS A 113 -11.63 -13.62 0.00
C HIS A 113 -11.23 -14.45 1.22
N VAL A 114 -10.11 -14.15 1.83
CA VAL A 114 -9.60 -14.80 3.04
C VAL A 114 -10.46 -14.41 4.25
N ASP A 115 -10.71 -13.10 4.44
CA ASP A 115 -11.45 -12.61 5.60
C ASP A 115 -12.27 -11.35 5.24
N GLU A 116 -13.52 -11.58 4.76
CA GLU A 116 -14.41 -10.53 4.26
C GLU A 116 -14.93 -9.59 5.36
N GLU A 117 -15.02 -10.06 6.60
CA GLU A 117 -15.55 -9.30 7.75
C GLU A 117 -14.47 -9.07 8.83
N GLY A 118 -13.20 -9.33 8.50
CA GLY A 118 -12.09 -9.25 9.43
C GLY A 118 -11.54 -7.85 9.67
N GLU A 119 -10.50 -7.81 10.46
CA GLU A 119 -9.85 -6.56 10.86
C GLU A 119 -9.35 -5.74 9.68
N TYR A 120 -8.89 -6.40 8.61
CA TYR A 120 -8.32 -5.77 7.42
C TYR A 120 -9.33 -5.51 6.30
N ALA A 121 -10.61 -5.93 6.44
CA ALA A 121 -11.62 -5.81 5.40
C ALA A 121 -11.87 -4.35 4.97
N ALA A 122 -12.05 -3.43 5.91
CA ALA A 122 -12.26 -2.01 5.60
C ALA A 122 -11.05 -1.39 4.88
N LEU A 123 -9.83 -1.76 5.26
CA LEU A 123 -8.61 -1.28 4.60
C LEU A 123 -8.46 -1.89 3.19
N ALA A 124 -8.77 -3.18 3.04
CA ALA A 124 -8.80 -3.85 1.74
C ALA A 124 -9.82 -3.19 0.80
N HIS A 125 -11.03 -2.90 1.28
CA HIS A 125 -12.05 -2.19 0.52
C HIS A 125 -11.61 -0.77 0.14
N THR A 126 -10.98 -0.03 1.06
CA THR A 126 -10.46 1.32 0.82
C THR A 126 -9.44 1.35 -0.33
N ASN A 127 -8.45 0.45 -0.28
CA ASN A 127 -7.40 0.38 -1.28
C ASN A 127 -7.88 -0.23 -2.60
N LEU A 128 -8.80 -1.20 -2.54
CA LEU A 128 -9.45 -1.77 -3.72
C LEU A 128 -10.26 -0.71 -4.47
N ALA A 129 -10.98 0.15 -3.75
CA ALA A 129 -11.74 1.24 -4.35
C ALA A 129 -10.83 2.18 -5.14
N TYR A 130 -9.70 2.57 -4.56
CA TYR A 130 -8.73 3.42 -5.25
C TYR A 130 -8.11 2.72 -6.47
N ALA A 131 -7.65 1.49 -6.33
CA ALA A 131 -7.07 0.73 -7.44
C ALA A 131 -8.07 0.49 -8.59
N LEU A 132 -9.34 0.25 -8.29
CA LEU A 132 -10.40 0.13 -9.29
C LEU A 132 -10.69 1.45 -9.98
N TRP A 133 -10.64 2.57 -9.25
CA TRP A 133 -10.77 3.91 -9.82
C TRP A 133 -9.67 4.19 -10.83
N GLU A 134 -8.41 3.93 -10.49
CA GLU A 134 -7.25 4.10 -11.38
C GLU A 134 -7.35 3.21 -12.65
N ARG A 135 -8.05 2.08 -12.56
CA ARG A 135 -8.36 1.22 -13.72
C ARG A 135 -9.55 1.71 -14.55
N GLY A 136 -10.29 2.71 -14.10
CA GLY A 136 -11.49 3.23 -14.75
C GLY A 136 -12.74 2.36 -14.51
N GLU A 137 -12.77 1.59 -13.43
CA GLU A 137 -13.92 0.78 -13.01
C GLU A 137 -14.78 1.54 -11.98
N ASP A 138 -15.25 2.74 -12.35
CA ASP A 138 -15.85 3.75 -11.46
C ASP A 138 -17.00 3.22 -10.59
N GLU A 139 -17.87 2.36 -11.12
CA GLU A 139 -19.01 1.82 -10.37
C GLU A 139 -18.56 0.83 -9.30
N SER A 140 -17.59 -0.04 -9.63
CA SER A 140 -17.01 -0.98 -8.66
C SER A 140 -16.20 -0.24 -7.60
N ALA A 141 -15.46 0.79 -7.99
CA ALA A 141 -14.71 1.66 -7.08
C ALA A 141 -15.63 2.31 -6.05
N PHE A 142 -16.73 2.89 -6.51
CA PHE A 142 -17.74 3.51 -5.63
C PHE A 142 -18.33 2.50 -4.63
N GLN A 143 -18.71 1.32 -5.10
CA GLN A 143 -19.27 0.27 -4.26
C GLN A 143 -18.29 -0.12 -3.13
N HIS A 144 -17.03 -0.36 -3.47
CA HIS A 144 -16.03 -0.72 -2.47
C HIS A 144 -15.68 0.43 -1.52
N ALA A 145 -15.76 1.69 -1.97
CA ALA A 145 -15.61 2.83 -1.09
C ALA A 145 -16.77 2.94 -0.06
N GLU A 146 -18.02 2.64 -0.47
CA GLU A 146 -19.17 2.55 0.45
C GLU A 146 -19.00 1.38 1.44
N ASP A 147 -18.52 0.22 0.96
CA ASP A 147 -18.26 -0.95 1.80
C ASP A 147 -17.19 -0.65 2.87
N ALA A 148 -16.10 0.02 2.49
CA ALA A 148 -15.04 0.44 3.42
C ALA A 148 -15.57 1.27 4.61
N VAL A 149 -16.39 2.27 4.31
CA VAL A 149 -16.99 3.14 5.35
C VAL A 149 -18.05 2.40 6.18
N ARG A 150 -18.76 1.45 5.58
CA ARG A 150 -19.73 0.61 6.31
C ARG A 150 -19.02 -0.30 7.31
N ASP A 151 -17.87 -0.89 6.91
CA ASP A 151 -17.13 -1.86 7.71
C ASP A 151 -16.33 -1.18 8.83
N ASP A 152 -15.70 -0.03 8.56
CA ASP A 152 -15.10 0.80 9.61
C ASP A 152 -15.32 2.30 9.41
N GLN A 153 -16.30 2.85 10.17
CA GLN A 153 -16.58 4.29 10.18
C GLN A 153 -15.48 5.14 10.84
N ARG A 154 -14.45 4.53 11.42
CA ARG A 154 -13.31 5.22 12.05
C ARG A 154 -12.09 5.29 11.13
N LEU A 155 -12.12 4.64 9.99
CA LEU A 155 -11.04 4.67 9.01
C LEU A 155 -11.15 5.94 8.17
N PRO A 156 -10.30 6.96 8.42
CA PRO A 156 -10.44 8.26 7.75
C PRO A 156 -10.15 8.20 6.25
N GLN A 157 -9.25 7.30 5.81
CA GLN A 157 -8.93 7.08 4.39
C GLN A 157 -10.14 6.55 3.61
N GLY A 158 -10.97 5.70 4.22
CA GLY A 158 -12.21 5.22 3.61
C GLY A 158 -13.17 6.36 3.30
N TRP A 159 -13.35 7.30 4.25
CA TRP A 159 -14.15 8.50 4.04
C TRP A 159 -13.57 9.42 2.96
N TYR A 160 -12.25 9.59 2.93
CA TYR A 160 -11.58 10.38 1.91
C TYR A 160 -11.80 9.79 0.51
N ASN A 161 -11.54 8.49 0.32
CA ASN A 161 -11.72 7.84 -0.98
C ASN A 161 -13.17 7.89 -1.46
N LEU A 162 -14.14 7.69 -0.56
CA LEU A 162 -15.55 7.82 -0.90
C LEU A 162 -15.87 9.26 -1.34
N GLY A 163 -15.42 10.25 -0.58
CA GLY A 163 -15.61 11.66 -0.91
C GLY A 163 -14.98 12.06 -2.24
N PHE A 164 -13.75 11.61 -2.49
CA PHE A 164 -13.06 11.81 -3.77
C PHE A 164 -13.88 11.24 -4.95
N ILE A 165 -14.30 9.98 -4.87
CA ILE A 165 -15.10 9.34 -5.93
C ILE A 165 -16.44 10.06 -6.12
N GLN A 166 -17.07 10.55 -5.04
CA GLN A 166 -18.31 11.32 -5.11
C GLN A 166 -18.12 12.68 -5.80
N VAL A 167 -16.98 13.38 -5.57
CA VAL A 167 -16.64 14.62 -6.30
C VAL A 167 -16.58 14.34 -7.80
N GLU A 168 -15.87 13.30 -8.21
CA GLU A 168 -15.74 12.91 -9.61
C GLU A 168 -17.10 12.53 -10.26
N ARG A 169 -18.02 11.99 -9.47
CA ARG A 169 -19.39 11.66 -9.91
C ARG A 169 -20.35 12.85 -9.88
N GLY A 170 -19.90 14.03 -9.41
CA GLY A 170 -20.71 15.22 -9.26
C GLY A 170 -21.70 15.17 -8.08
N GLN A 171 -21.50 14.27 -7.12
CA GLN A 171 -22.29 14.11 -5.90
C GLN A 171 -21.73 15.02 -4.79
N HIS A 172 -21.70 16.33 -5.04
CA HIS A 172 -20.90 17.27 -4.27
C HIS A 172 -21.38 17.46 -2.81
N GLU A 173 -22.69 17.37 -2.53
CA GLU A 173 -23.23 17.42 -1.17
C GLU A 173 -22.75 16.23 -0.35
N ASP A 174 -22.89 15.01 -0.90
CA ASP A 174 -22.48 13.78 -0.21
C ASP A 174 -20.95 13.75 -0.03
N ALA A 175 -20.21 14.22 -1.03
CA ALA A 175 -18.75 14.34 -0.98
C ALA A 175 -18.29 15.24 0.18
N LEU A 176 -18.95 16.40 0.41
CA LEU A 176 -18.61 17.27 1.53
C LEU A 176 -18.78 16.58 2.87
N GLU A 177 -19.86 15.79 3.05
CA GLU A 177 -20.07 15.04 4.29
C GLU A 177 -18.97 14.00 4.51
N CYS A 178 -18.54 13.30 3.46
CA CYS A 178 -17.47 12.32 3.54
C CYS A 178 -16.12 12.98 3.85
N LEU A 179 -15.77 14.06 3.16
CA LEU A 179 -14.51 14.79 3.38
C LEU A 179 -14.45 15.44 4.76
N ASP A 180 -15.58 15.97 5.26
CA ASP A 180 -15.67 16.48 6.63
C ASP A 180 -15.50 15.37 7.68
N ASN A 181 -16.00 14.16 7.42
CA ASN A 181 -15.75 13.00 8.27
C ASN A 181 -14.27 12.60 8.27
N ALA A 182 -13.59 12.56 7.11
CA ALA A 182 -12.16 12.29 7.02
C ALA A 182 -11.34 13.28 7.85
N ILE A 183 -11.61 14.59 7.69
CA ILE A 183 -10.94 15.66 8.45
C ILE A 183 -11.20 15.51 9.97
N ARG A 184 -12.44 15.25 10.35
CA ARG A 184 -12.83 15.06 11.78
C ARG A 184 -12.13 13.85 12.40
N LEU A 185 -11.83 12.82 11.61
CA LEU A 185 -11.12 11.62 12.05
C LEU A 185 -9.59 11.79 12.03
N GLY A 186 -9.10 12.94 11.61
CA GLY A 186 -7.67 13.29 11.66
C GLY A 186 -6.93 13.14 10.33
N PHE A 187 -7.61 12.85 9.23
CA PHE A 187 -7.00 12.85 7.91
C PHE A 187 -6.92 14.30 7.39
N GLN A 188 -5.86 14.99 7.79
CA GLN A 188 -5.66 16.43 7.56
C GLN A 188 -4.49 16.63 6.58
N GLU A 189 -4.63 16.13 5.37
CA GLU A 189 -3.68 16.33 4.28
C GLU A 189 -4.21 17.41 3.32
N SER A 190 -3.32 18.09 2.61
CA SER A 190 -3.70 19.12 1.64
C SER A 190 -4.69 18.60 0.59
N SER A 191 -4.51 17.36 0.15
CA SER A 191 -5.39 16.67 -0.79
C SER A 191 -6.87 16.64 -0.37
N VAL A 192 -7.15 16.42 0.92
CA VAL A 192 -8.54 16.39 1.43
C VAL A 192 -9.19 17.77 1.30
N TYR A 193 -8.46 18.82 1.60
CA TYR A 193 -8.96 20.20 1.49
C TYR A 193 -9.11 20.63 0.02
N GLU A 194 -8.25 20.15 -0.88
CA GLU A 194 -8.40 20.36 -2.31
C GLU A 194 -9.69 19.71 -2.83
N GLU A 195 -9.95 18.46 -2.49
CA GLU A 195 -11.20 17.78 -2.87
C GLU A 195 -12.43 18.45 -2.27
N LYS A 196 -12.33 18.92 -1.02
CA LYS A 196 -13.42 19.69 -0.39
C LYS A 196 -13.67 21.00 -1.12
N ALA A 197 -12.64 21.71 -1.56
CA ALA A 197 -12.79 22.91 -2.36
C ALA A 197 -13.43 22.62 -3.73
N ARG A 198 -13.08 21.50 -4.38
CA ARG A 198 -13.72 21.05 -5.63
C ARG A 198 -15.21 20.75 -5.42
N ALA A 199 -15.58 20.09 -4.32
CA ALA A 199 -16.97 19.83 -4.00
C ALA A 199 -17.75 21.13 -3.79
N LEU A 200 -17.19 22.10 -3.06
CA LEU A 200 -17.78 23.42 -2.86
C LEU A 200 -17.96 24.21 -4.19
N GLU A 201 -16.99 24.15 -5.07
CA GLU A 201 -17.09 24.75 -6.41
C GLU A 201 -18.23 24.11 -7.23
N GLY A 202 -18.38 22.80 -7.16
CA GLY A 202 -19.49 22.08 -7.80
C GLY A 202 -20.87 22.48 -7.29
N LEU A 203 -20.93 23.09 -6.10
CA LEU A 203 -22.15 23.64 -5.47
C LEU A 203 -22.28 25.16 -5.65
N ASP A 204 -21.47 25.79 -6.48
CA ASP A 204 -21.38 27.24 -6.66
C ASP A 204 -21.03 28.04 -5.37
N ARG A 205 -20.48 27.36 -4.33
CA ARG A 205 -20.04 27.96 -3.05
C ARG A 205 -18.60 28.47 -3.15
N ASN A 206 -18.35 29.33 -4.13
CA ASN A 206 -17.01 29.75 -4.53
C ASN A 206 -16.22 30.51 -3.45
N GLU A 207 -16.89 31.26 -2.56
CA GLU A 207 -16.21 31.97 -1.47
C GLU A 207 -15.66 30.98 -0.44
N GLU A 208 -16.45 29.98 -0.06
CA GLU A 208 -16.01 28.91 0.86
C GLU A 208 -14.94 28.01 0.23
N ALA A 209 -15.06 27.72 -1.05
CA ALA A 209 -14.03 26.98 -1.79
C ALA A 209 -12.69 27.70 -1.77
N ALA A 210 -12.68 29.02 -1.92
CA ALA A 210 -11.45 29.81 -1.88
C ALA A 210 -10.78 29.77 -0.49
N GLU A 211 -11.56 29.87 0.59
CA GLU A 211 -11.03 29.76 1.96
C GLU A 211 -10.44 28.37 2.26
N VAL A 212 -11.11 27.31 1.80
CA VAL A 212 -10.62 25.93 1.97
C VAL A 212 -9.37 25.68 1.14
N ARG A 213 -9.27 26.24 -0.06
CA ARG A 213 -8.08 26.13 -0.91
C ARG A 213 -6.88 26.88 -0.32
N GLU A 214 -7.09 28.04 0.32
CA GLU A 214 -6.03 28.75 1.05
C GLU A 214 -5.47 27.85 2.17
N THR A 215 -6.34 27.14 2.91
CA THR A 215 -5.90 26.17 3.92
C THR A 215 -5.06 25.04 3.32
N ALA A 216 -5.47 24.48 2.18
CA ALA A 216 -4.71 23.44 1.50
C ALA A 216 -3.31 23.93 1.09
N GLN A 217 -3.21 25.16 0.56
CA GLN A 217 -1.94 25.76 0.17
C GLN A 217 -1.02 26.01 1.36
N GLU A 218 -1.54 26.54 2.47
CA GLU A 218 -0.77 26.75 3.71
C GLU A 218 -0.20 25.42 4.24
N MET A 219 -0.97 24.34 4.16
CA MET A 219 -0.52 23.01 4.58
C MET A 219 0.60 22.47 3.68
N GLN A 220 0.47 22.64 2.37
CA GLN A 220 1.48 22.21 1.40
C GLN A 220 2.79 22.99 1.57
N GLU A 221 2.72 24.32 1.76
CA GLU A 221 3.88 25.18 2.02
C GLU A 221 4.59 24.77 3.32
N ALA A 222 3.83 24.46 4.38
CA ALA A 222 4.38 24.01 5.65
C ALA A 222 5.04 22.61 5.56
N GLU A 223 4.55 21.75 4.69
CA GLU A 223 5.15 20.43 4.45
C GLU A 223 6.45 20.56 3.65
N GLU A 224 6.48 21.37 2.61
CA GLU A 224 7.69 21.67 1.84
C GLU A 224 8.79 22.28 2.71
N GLU A 225 8.45 23.25 3.59
CA GLU A 225 9.42 23.83 4.53
C GLU A 225 10.03 22.79 5.46
N ARG A 226 9.23 21.84 6.00
CA ARG A 226 9.74 20.77 6.86
C ARG A 226 10.69 19.82 6.13
N LEU A 227 10.40 19.50 4.87
CA LEU A 227 11.29 18.66 4.07
C LEU A 227 12.66 19.34 3.85
N ILE A 228 12.67 20.64 3.56
CA ILE A 228 13.89 21.42 3.36
C ILE A 228 14.71 21.52 4.65
N GLU A 229 14.06 21.65 5.81
CA GLU A 229 14.76 21.74 7.11
C GLU A 229 15.34 20.39 7.59
N SER A 230 14.89 19.28 7.02
CA SER A 230 15.32 17.91 7.38
C SER A 230 16.51 17.39 6.58
N GLU A 231 16.93 18.10 5.51
CA GLU A 231 18.10 17.80 4.67
C GLU A 231 19.37 18.49 5.23
#